data_f09128893e6438112b56f8c7339f438b
#
_entry.id   f09128893e6438112b56f8c7339f438b
#
_cell.length_a   1.000
_cell.length_b   1.000
_cell.length_c   1.000
_cell.angle_alpha   90.00
_cell.angle_beta   90.00
_cell.angle_gamma   90.00
#
_symmetry.space_group_name_H-M   'P 1'
#
loop_
_entity.id
_entity.type
_entity.pdbx_description
1 polymer ?
#
loop_
_entity_poly.entity_id
_entity_poly.type
_entity_poly.pdbx_seq_one_letter_code
_entity_poly.pdbx_strand_id
1 'polypeptide(L)'
;MKKIDMNQLSRRSFLKVAGAAGVMGSGMVLAGCDSGTKEPAADDTADDTAEEEPAGTEYEPVTVHVAFMPNLGSAATLFSAIDQGYFDEVGITVETEQFQAGPAEITAMQSGSVDISQIGHGAHSLCIQGQAKIFAFDQLSQADCVVANKSHGIETGADLAGKTVGVASGTSSEIILQYVLQDAGLTVDDINTVEMDVSGMTTALISGQIDAAATWSPNTVTLEEQLGDDYLVLGTNTDYSDEVAFPGSYVVLPEYAEENHDVLVRFGAALDKGKVYRAEHIDDVAKLLASELGVPEDTLLQSTGEGDWQGAVDAIGNTDTIVGYYEAQQKVFLDGGQIEAEVPVEDYVLTDVITESDELYSTMA
;
A
#
# COMPACT_ATOMS: atom_id res chain seq x y z
N MET A 1 28.97 -7.10 -7.37
CA MET A 1 29.13 -6.03 -6.39
C MET A 1 29.22 -4.70 -7.13
N LYS A 2 28.11 -4.04 -7.40
CA LYS A 2 28.06 -2.66 -7.92
C LYS A 2 28.01 -1.73 -6.72
N LYS A 3 28.93 -0.77 -6.66
CA LYS A 3 28.93 0.29 -5.64
C LYS A 3 27.71 1.17 -5.89
N ILE A 4 26.89 1.33 -4.87
CA ILE A 4 25.79 2.29 -4.82
C ILE A 4 26.39 3.68 -4.71
N ASP A 5 26.01 4.56 -5.62
CA ASP A 5 26.47 5.96 -5.69
C ASP A 5 25.62 6.78 -4.69
N MET A 6 26.24 7.25 -3.61
CA MET A 6 25.60 7.98 -2.50
C MET A 6 25.20 9.44 -2.86
N ASN A 7 24.89 9.74 -4.10
CA ASN A 7 24.61 11.12 -4.55
C ASN A 7 23.13 11.42 -4.83
N GLN A 8 22.19 10.56 -4.40
CA GLN A 8 20.74 10.80 -4.56
C GLN A 8 19.98 10.78 -3.22
N LEU A 9 20.51 11.44 -2.21
CA LEU A 9 19.72 11.78 -1.03
C LEU A 9 19.08 13.15 -1.23
N SER A 10 17.76 13.22 -1.14
CA SER A 10 16.97 14.45 -1.17
C SER A 10 17.55 15.50 -0.22
N ARG A 11 17.56 16.78 -0.64
CA ARG A 11 18.10 17.90 0.14
C ARG A 11 17.48 18.07 1.54
N ARG A 12 16.33 17.47 1.81
CA ARG A 12 15.66 17.50 3.12
C ARG A 12 16.26 16.50 4.11
N SER A 13 16.74 15.33 3.67
CA SER A 13 17.39 14.33 4.52
C SER A 13 18.78 14.74 5.00
N PHE A 14 19.47 15.64 4.30
CA PHE A 14 20.83 16.06 4.64
C PHE A 14 20.91 17.01 5.86
N LEU A 15 19.81 17.65 6.23
CA LEU A 15 19.78 18.62 7.35
C LEU A 15 19.53 17.97 8.72
N LYS A 16 19.05 16.73 8.79
CA LYS A 16 18.77 16.03 10.06
C LYS A 16 19.98 15.27 10.66
N VAL A 17 21.08 15.04 9.89
CA VAL A 17 22.27 14.28 10.35
C VAL A 17 23.39 15.18 10.95
N ALA A 18 23.31 16.49 10.87
CA ALA A 18 24.36 17.41 11.31
C ALA A 18 24.23 17.91 12.78
N GLY A 19 23.24 17.45 13.55
CA GLY A 19 22.90 17.96 14.89
C GLY A 19 23.45 17.20 16.11
N ALA A 20 24.11 16.07 15.94
CA ALA A 20 24.52 15.22 17.08
C ALA A 20 26.02 14.93 17.15
N ALA A 21 26.85 15.97 17.20
CA ALA A 21 28.25 15.78 17.64
C ALA A 21 28.85 17.08 18.18
N GLY A 22 29.01 17.17 19.48
CA GLY A 22 29.93 18.11 20.09
C GLY A 22 29.37 18.90 21.27
N VAL A 23 29.59 18.46 22.49
CA VAL A 23 30.33 19.20 23.51
C VAL A 23 30.65 18.24 24.69
N MET A 24 31.88 17.80 24.76
CA MET A 24 32.56 17.52 26.04
C MET A 24 33.83 18.36 26.03
N GLY A 25 34.00 19.16 27.08
CA GLY A 25 35.27 19.90 27.28
C GLY A 25 35.26 20.77 28.53
N SER A 26 35.80 20.23 29.56
CA SER A 26 36.13 20.69 30.91
C SER A 26 36.63 22.12 31.11
N GLY A 27 36.14 22.79 32.16
CA GLY A 27 36.94 23.18 33.33
C GLY A 27 37.66 24.51 33.36
N MET A 28 37.44 25.18 34.43
CA MET A 28 38.24 26.00 35.35
C MET A 28 37.91 27.49 35.50
N VAL A 29 37.41 27.73 36.66
CA VAL A 29 37.53 28.83 37.65
C VAL A 29 38.56 29.90 37.36
N LEU A 30 38.18 31.17 37.52
CA LEU A 30 38.87 32.15 38.38
C LEU A 30 37.98 33.37 38.67
N ALA A 31 38.05 33.80 39.95
CA ALA A 31 37.32 34.87 40.58
C ALA A 31 37.88 36.28 40.22
N GLY A 32 37.04 37.33 40.37
CA GLY A 32 37.47 38.72 40.35
C GLY A 32 36.32 39.62 40.68
N CYS A 33 36.26 40.15 41.90
CA CYS A 33 35.38 41.21 42.39
C CYS A 33 35.63 42.55 41.68
N ASP A 34 34.66 43.41 41.49
CA ASP A 34 34.51 44.65 42.29
C ASP A 34 33.36 45.56 41.79
N SER A 35 32.62 46.00 42.75
CA SER A 35 31.85 47.23 43.04
C SER A 35 31.29 48.16 41.95
N GLY A 36 30.01 48.50 42.07
CA GLY A 36 29.67 49.89 42.06
C GLY A 36 28.35 50.37 41.42
N THR A 37 27.31 50.51 42.24
CA THR A 37 26.36 51.66 42.35
C THR A 37 25.15 51.78 41.39
N LYS A 38 23.97 51.55 42.04
CA LYS A 38 22.73 52.34 42.05
C LYS A 38 21.86 52.52 40.80
N GLU A 39 20.64 52.03 41.01
CA GLU A 39 19.26 52.32 40.58
C GLU A 39 18.91 53.75 40.13
N PRO A 40 17.70 54.03 39.49
CA PRO A 40 16.41 53.35 39.72
C PRO A 40 15.51 53.12 38.47
N ALA A 41 14.62 52.13 38.64
CA ALA A 41 13.22 52.00 38.24
C ALA A 41 12.71 52.66 36.94
N ALA A 42 12.17 51.81 36.08
CA ALA A 42 10.91 52.02 35.34
C ALA A 42 10.18 50.71 35.23
N ASP A 43 8.97 50.69 35.73
CA ASP A 43 7.89 49.74 35.67
C ASP A 43 7.45 49.60 34.21
N ASP A 44 7.51 48.39 33.67
CA ASP A 44 6.80 48.08 32.43
C ASP A 44 6.32 46.60 32.54
N THR A 45 5.06 46.48 32.91
CA THR A 45 4.29 45.24 32.90
C THR A 45 4.11 44.78 31.45
N ALA A 46 5.02 43.95 30.98
CA ALA A 46 4.78 43.14 29.81
C ALA A 46 3.96 41.89 30.24
N ASP A 47 2.71 41.88 29.80
CA ASP A 47 1.78 40.75 29.85
C ASP A 47 2.40 39.63 28.99
N ASP A 48 3.05 38.68 29.66
CA ASP A 48 3.60 37.45 29.04
C ASP A 48 2.44 36.43 28.97
N THR A 49 1.55 36.62 28.00
CA THR A 49 0.67 35.59 27.53
C THR A 49 1.55 34.60 26.72
N ALA A 50 2.15 33.65 27.43
CA ALA A 50 2.60 32.42 26.83
C ALA A 50 1.37 31.78 26.16
N GLU A 51 1.31 31.82 24.83
CA GLU A 51 0.47 30.90 24.08
C GLU A 51 0.95 29.49 24.49
N GLU A 52 0.15 28.78 25.27
CA GLU A 52 0.30 27.36 25.47
C GLU A 52 0.13 26.74 24.06
N GLU A 53 1.23 26.31 23.45
CA GLU A 53 1.17 25.34 22.36
C GLU A 53 0.34 24.16 22.86
N PRO A 54 -0.65 23.66 22.09
CA PRO A 54 -1.41 22.48 22.48
C PRO A 54 -0.38 21.37 22.76
N ALA A 55 -0.45 20.79 23.95
CA ALA A 55 0.40 19.67 24.34
C ALA A 55 0.11 18.52 23.34
N GLY A 56 0.96 18.40 22.32
CA GLY A 56 0.93 17.27 21.42
C GLY A 56 1.10 16.00 22.25
N THR A 57 0.31 15.00 21.96
CA THR A 57 0.45 13.67 22.58
C THR A 57 1.86 13.17 22.21
N GLU A 58 2.74 13.06 23.22
CA GLU A 58 4.11 12.61 23.01
C GLU A 58 4.09 11.08 22.88
N TYR A 59 4.11 10.59 21.63
CA TYR A 59 4.16 9.15 21.35
C TYR A 59 5.57 8.59 21.55
N GLU A 60 5.69 7.37 22.08
CA GLU A 60 6.94 6.62 22.07
C GLU A 60 7.36 6.37 20.60
N PRO A 61 8.54 6.85 20.17
CA PRO A 61 8.99 6.66 18.80
C PRO A 61 9.22 5.19 18.45
N VAL A 62 8.74 4.76 17.28
CA VAL A 62 8.92 3.40 16.77
C VAL A 62 9.31 3.43 15.29
N THR A 63 10.16 2.47 14.88
CA THR A 63 10.44 2.21 13.46
C THR A 63 9.66 0.99 13.02
N VAL A 64 8.98 1.08 11.88
CA VAL A 64 8.16 0.02 11.30
C VAL A 64 8.66 -0.27 9.88
N HIS A 65 8.93 -1.55 9.57
CA HIS A 65 9.34 -2.00 8.24
C HIS A 65 8.10 -2.42 7.45
N VAL A 66 7.87 -1.79 6.30
CA VAL A 66 6.64 -1.95 5.52
C VAL A 66 6.93 -2.49 4.12
N ALA A 67 6.32 -3.63 3.79
CA ALA A 67 6.34 -4.20 2.45
C ALA A 67 5.24 -3.59 1.57
N PHE A 68 5.55 -3.40 0.28
CA PHE A 68 4.62 -2.88 -0.70
C PHE A 68 4.95 -3.36 -2.11
N MET A 69 3.99 -3.28 -3.06
CA MET A 69 4.19 -3.56 -4.48
C MET A 69 4.38 -2.27 -5.29
N PRO A 70 5.15 -2.32 -6.44
CA PRO A 70 5.45 -1.13 -7.24
C PRO A 70 4.30 -0.69 -8.15
N ASN A 71 3.15 -0.39 -7.58
CA ASN A 71 1.97 0.12 -8.26
C ASN A 71 1.24 1.15 -7.40
N LEU A 72 0.33 1.93 -8.00
CA LEU A 72 -0.42 2.96 -7.28
C LEU A 72 -1.32 2.36 -6.20
N GLY A 73 -1.97 1.23 -6.47
CA GLY A 73 -2.88 0.57 -5.52
C GLY A 73 -2.19 0.19 -4.20
N SER A 74 -0.91 -0.17 -4.24
CA SER A 74 -0.15 -0.56 -3.05
C SER A 74 0.62 0.59 -2.41
N ALA A 75 1.21 1.46 -3.24
CA ALA A 75 2.18 2.45 -2.75
C ALA A 75 1.58 3.82 -2.44
N ALA A 76 0.46 4.20 -3.09
CA ALA A 76 0.02 5.59 -3.11
C ALA A 76 -0.36 6.13 -1.72
N THR A 77 -1.10 5.38 -0.91
CA THR A 77 -1.46 5.81 0.45
C THR A 77 -0.23 5.91 1.34
N LEU A 78 0.61 4.88 1.33
CA LEU A 78 1.80 4.79 2.16
C LEU A 78 2.76 5.97 1.90
N PHE A 79 3.09 6.18 0.63
CA PHE A 79 4.03 7.25 0.26
C PHE A 79 3.42 8.64 0.37
N SER A 80 2.10 8.79 0.22
CA SER A 80 1.40 10.03 0.57
C SER A 80 1.57 10.35 2.04
N ALA A 81 1.35 9.37 2.93
CA ALA A 81 1.49 9.57 4.36
C ALA A 81 2.95 9.84 4.78
N ILE A 82 3.93 9.20 4.11
CA ILE A 82 5.36 9.45 4.34
C ILE A 82 5.75 10.86 3.88
N ASP A 83 5.42 11.26 2.64
CA ASP A 83 5.83 12.55 2.05
C ASP A 83 5.21 13.73 2.81
N GLN A 84 3.96 13.58 3.24
CA GLN A 84 3.26 14.61 4.00
C GLN A 84 3.65 14.65 5.49
N GLY A 85 4.43 13.66 5.98
CA GLY A 85 4.90 13.61 7.36
C GLY A 85 3.83 13.13 8.36
N TYR A 86 2.75 12.49 7.90
CA TYR A 86 1.67 12.04 8.80
C TYR A 86 2.11 10.94 9.77
N PHE A 87 3.08 10.12 9.41
CA PHE A 87 3.69 9.16 10.33
C PHE A 87 4.55 9.85 11.41
N ASP A 88 5.24 10.95 11.06
CA ASP A 88 6.02 11.73 12.04
C ASP A 88 5.09 12.33 13.12
N GLU A 89 3.85 12.74 12.77
CA GLU A 89 2.86 13.29 13.71
C GLU A 89 2.46 12.29 14.81
N VAL A 90 2.54 11.00 14.51
CA VAL A 90 2.17 9.89 15.44
C VAL A 90 3.39 9.11 15.93
N GLY A 91 4.60 9.64 15.76
CA GLY A 91 5.85 9.07 16.28
C GLY A 91 6.29 7.79 15.59
N ILE A 92 5.93 7.57 14.32
CA ILE A 92 6.32 6.39 13.54
C ILE A 92 7.34 6.79 12.47
N THR A 93 8.43 6.03 12.40
CA THR A 93 9.39 6.09 11.28
C THR A 93 9.14 4.87 10.39
N VAL A 94 8.90 5.09 9.09
CA VAL A 94 8.63 4.01 8.14
C VAL A 94 9.88 3.72 7.31
N GLU A 95 10.29 2.45 7.28
CA GLU A 95 11.28 1.90 6.35
C GLU A 95 10.57 0.96 5.37
N THR A 96 10.77 1.14 4.06
CA THR A 96 10.00 0.43 3.03
C THR A 96 10.82 -0.62 2.30
N GLU A 97 10.20 -1.77 1.96
CA GLU A 97 10.78 -2.83 1.14
C GLU A 97 9.80 -3.24 0.02
N GLN A 98 10.32 -3.31 -1.22
CA GLN A 98 9.51 -3.58 -2.40
C GLN A 98 9.45 -5.07 -2.73
N PHE A 99 8.23 -5.58 -2.96
CA PHE A 99 7.94 -6.96 -3.39
C PHE A 99 7.15 -6.97 -4.70
N GLN A 100 6.99 -8.17 -5.29
CA GLN A 100 6.25 -8.33 -6.55
C GLN A 100 4.82 -8.86 -6.36
N ALA A 101 4.51 -9.43 -5.19
CA ALA A 101 3.20 -10.02 -4.90
C ALA A 101 2.98 -10.19 -3.39
N GLY A 102 1.72 -10.05 -2.95
CA GLY A 102 1.31 -10.15 -1.54
C GLY A 102 1.70 -11.44 -0.82
N PRO A 103 1.61 -12.64 -1.42
CA PRO A 103 2.07 -13.88 -0.75
C PRO A 103 3.56 -13.84 -0.36
N ALA A 104 4.41 -13.18 -1.17
CA ALA A 104 5.83 -13.02 -0.85
C ALA A 104 6.03 -12.05 0.32
N GLU A 105 5.20 -11.02 0.43
CA GLU A 105 5.21 -10.08 1.54
C GLU A 105 4.83 -10.77 2.87
N ILE A 106 3.78 -11.61 2.87
CA ILE A 106 3.40 -12.39 4.06
C ILE A 106 4.53 -13.34 4.47
N THR A 107 5.23 -13.95 3.51
CA THR A 107 6.41 -14.77 3.80
C THR A 107 7.53 -13.93 4.41
N ALA A 108 7.73 -12.70 3.95
CA ALA A 108 8.72 -11.78 4.51
C ALA A 108 8.37 -11.39 5.96
N MET A 109 7.09 -11.13 6.28
CA MET A 109 6.64 -10.93 7.66
C MET A 109 6.94 -12.17 8.52
N GLN A 110 6.63 -13.37 8.06
CA GLN A 110 6.90 -14.63 8.78
C GLN A 110 8.40 -14.85 9.05
N SER A 111 9.28 -14.31 8.21
CA SER A 111 10.72 -14.35 8.41
C SER A 111 11.25 -13.24 9.34
N GLY A 112 10.41 -12.27 9.68
CA GLY A 112 10.76 -11.11 10.52
C GLY A 112 11.56 -10.03 9.78
N SER A 113 11.53 -10.01 8.43
CA SER A 113 12.20 -8.95 7.65
C SER A 113 11.36 -7.69 7.50
N VAL A 114 10.03 -7.82 7.57
CA VAL A 114 9.07 -6.71 7.59
C VAL A 114 8.02 -6.92 8.67
N ASP A 115 7.42 -5.83 9.15
CA ASP A 115 6.44 -5.82 10.23
C ASP A 115 5.01 -5.74 9.67
N ILE A 116 4.81 -4.89 8.66
CA ILE A 116 3.52 -4.59 8.01
C ILE A 116 3.65 -4.83 6.52
N SER A 117 2.59 -5.32 5.88
CA SER A 117 2.52 -5.47 4.42
C SER A 117 1.24 -4.86 3.86
N GLN A 118 1.34 -4.24 2.67
CA GLN A 118 0.17 -3.85 1.89
C GLN A 118 -0.09 -4.91 0.81
N ILE A 119 -1.18 -5.64 0.93
CA ILE A 119 -1.52 -6.75 0.03
C ILE A 119 -2.79 -6.48 -0.77
N GLY A 120 -2.88 -7.08 -1.95
CA GLY A 120 -4.07 -7.07 -2.78
C GLY A 120 -5.03 -8.22 -2.49
N HIS A 121 -6.18 -8.18 -3.15
CA HIS A 121 -7.34 -9.04 -2.98
C HIS A 121 -7.01 -10.53 -2.84
N GLY A 122 -6.23 -11.11 -3.77
CA GLY A 122 -6.01 -12.57 -3.79
C GLY A 122 -5.28 -13.08 -2.55
N ALA A 123 -4.34 -12.30 -2.00
CA ALA A 123 -3.58 -12.70 -0.82
C ALA A 123 -4.39 -12.68 0.48
N HIS A 124 -5.60 -12.09 0.51
CA HIS A 124 -6.49 -12.14 1.67
C HIS A 124 -6.96 -13.57 2.01
N SER A 125 -6.91 -14.50 1.07
CA SER A 125 -7.14 -15.93 1.37
C SER A 125 -6.21 -16.45 2.46
N LEU A 126 -4.96 -15.94 2.53
CA LEU A 126 -4.01 -16.27 3.59
C LEU A 126 -4.41 -15.65 4.95
N CYS A 127 -5.07 -14.48 4.95
CA CYS A 127 -5.62 -13.90 6.17
C CYS A 127 -6.78 -14.75 6.72
N ILE A 128 -7.70 -15.18 5.84
CA ILE A 128 -8.81 -16.08 6.19
C ILE A 128 -8.28 -17.40 6.74
N GLN A 129 -7.15 -17.90 6.24
CA GLN A 129 -6.46 -19.10 6.74
C GLN A 129 -5.68 -18.84 8.04
N GLY A 130 -5.72 -17.63 8.62
CA GLY A 130 -5.09 -17.28 9.88
C GLY A 130 -3.59 -16.95 9.81
N GLN A 131 -3.02 -16.79 8.60
CA GLN A 131 -1.59 -16.50 8.44
C GLN A 131 -1.25 -15.02 8.66
N ALA A 132 -2.22 -14.12 8.51
CA ALA A 132 -2.09 -12.69 8.77
C ALA A 132 -3.42 -12.11 9.25
N LYS A 133 -3.41 -10.89 9.78
CA LYS A 133 -4.58 -10.11 10.19
C LYS A 133 -4.63 -8.82 9.40
N ILE A 134 -5.82 -8.43 8.92
CA ILE A 134 -6.08 -7.15 8.27
C ILE A 134 -6.35 -6.12 9.38
N PHE A 135 -5.61 -5.01 9.40
CA PHE A 135 -5.84 -3.95 10.37
C PHE A 135 -6.22 -2.59 9.75
N ALA A 136 -6.05 -2.43 8.44
CA ALA A 136 -6.51 -1.24 7.73
C ALA A 136 -6.94 -1.59 6.30
N PHE A 137 -8.10 -1.09 5.89
CA PHE A 137 -8.54 -1.07 4.50
C PHE A 137 -7.85 0.06 3.76
N ASP A 138 -7.41 -0.17 2.53
CA ASP A 138 -6.71 0.83 1.73
C ASP A 138 -7.59 1.40 0.60
N GLN A 139 -8.12 0.54 -0.26
CA GLN A 139 -8.93 0.95 -1.42
C GLN A 139 -9.58 -0.27 -2.10
N LEU A 140 -10.49 -0.03 -3.05
CA LEU A 140 -10.92 -1.04 -4.02
C LEU A 140 -10.10 -0.88 -5.31
N SER A 141 -9.42 -1.96 -5.73
CA SER A 141 -8.69 -1.99 -7.00
C SER A 141 -9.63 -1.97 -8.19
N GLN A 142 -9.26 -1.21 -9.21
CA GLN A 142 -9.86 -1.18 -10.56
C GLN A 142 -8.81 -1.49 -11.64
N ALA A 143 -7.68 -2.10 -11.23
CA ALA A 143 -6.48 -2.25 -12.03
C ALA A 143 -6.30 -3.63 -12.68
N ASP A 144 -7.11 -4.62 -12.27
CA ASP A 144 -6.91 -6.02 -12.63
C ASP A 144 -7.64 -6.35 -13.94
N CYS A 145 -6.96 -7.08 -14.82
CA CYS A 145 -7.56 -7.52 -16.09
C CYS A 145 -6.90 -8.78 -16.67
N VAL A 146 -7.56 -9.38 -17.64
CA VAL A 146 -6.97 -10.40 -18.54
C VAL A 146 -6.70 -9.74 -19.88
N VAL A 147 -5.42 -9.70 -20.27
CA VAL A 147 -4.93 -9.17 -21.55
C VAL A 147 -4.52 -10.32 -22.47
N ALA A 148 -4.93 -10.26 -23.72
CA ALA A 148 -4.53 -11.20 -24.76
C ALA A 148 -3.83 -10.51 -25.93
N ASN A 149 -3.03 -11.27 -26.67
CA ASN A 149 -2.42 -10.85 -27.94
C ASN A 149 -3.31 -11.32 -29.10
N LYS A 150 -3.97 -10.37 -29.78
CA LYS A 150 -4.86 -10.66 -30.94
C LYS A 150 -4.15 -11.41 -32.05
N SER A 151 -2.87 -11.17 -32.28
CA SER A 151 -2.11 -11.85 -33.34
C SER A 151 -2.00 -13.37 -33.11
N HIS A 152 -2.31 -13.84 -31.90
CA HIS A 152 -2.39 -15.27 -31.56
C HIS A 152 -3.77 -15.88 -31.83
N GLY A 153 -4.65 -15.16 -32.54
CA GLY A 153 -5.99 -15.61 -32.92
C GLY A 153 -6.97 -15.65 -31.76
N ILE A 154 -6.89 -14.63 -30.87
CA ILE A 154 -7.80 -14.41 -29.77
C ILE A 154 -8.57 -13.14 -30.06
N GLU A 155 -9.90 -13.24 -30.10
CA GLU A 155 -10.82 -12.13 -30.28
C GLU A 155 -11.80 -12.00 -29.08
N THR A 156 -12.03 -13.11 -28.38
CA THR A 156 -12.95 -13.21 -27.24
C THR A 156 -12.40 -14.13 -26.15
N GLY A 157 -12.98 -14.10 -24.95
CA GLY A 157 -12.61 -15.04 -23.87
C GLY A 157 -12.75 -16.51 -24.25
N ALA A 158 -13.68 -16.88 -25.14
CA ALA A 158 -13.85 -18.26 -25.61
C ALA A 158 -12.65 -18.78 -26.43
N ASP A 159 -11.88 -17.88 -27.05
CA ASP A 159 -10.69 -18.25 -27.82
C ASP A 159 -9.49 -18.60 -26.91
N LEU A 160 -9.62 -18.45 -25.60
CA LEU A 160 -8.63 -18.90 -24.61
C LEU A 160 -8.52 -20.42 -24.53
N ALA A 161 -9.54 -21.17 -25.03
CA ALA A 161 -9.47 -22.64 -25.02
C ALA A 161 -8.19 -23.16 -25.67
N GLY A 162 -7.40 -23.94 -24.92
CA GLY A 162 -6.11 -24.50 -25.32
C GLY A 162 -4.95 -23.49 -25.42
N LYS A 163 -5.17 -22.22 -25.10
CA LYS A 163 -4.13 -21.17 -25.10
C LYS A 163 -3.28 -21.23 -23.84
N THR A 164 -2.10 -20.62 -23.94
CA THR A 164 -1.15 -20.49 -22.82
C THR A 164 -1.37 -19.15 -22.14
N VAL A 165 -1.77 -19.19 -20.86
CA VAL A 165 -2.11 -18.00 -20.07
C VAL A 165 -1.17 -17.89 -18.86
N GLY A 166 -0.50 -16.73 -18.75
CA GLY A 166 0.32 -16.41 -17.58
C GLY A 166 -0.57 -16.00 -16.40
N VAL A 167 -0.25 -16.50 -15.21
CA VAL A 167 -0.96 -16.22 -13.97
C VAL A 167 0.00 -16.16 -12.79
N ALA A 168 -0.29 -15.33 -11.80
CA ALA A 168 0.40 -15.30 -10.52
C ALA A 168 -0.55 -15.83 -9.44
N SER A 169 -0.32 -17.06 -8.99
CA SER A 169 -1.20 -17.74 -8.04
C SER A 169 -1.25 -17.03 -6.67
N GLY A 170 -2.41 -17.06 -6.02
CA GLY A 170 -2.64 -16.39 -4.76
C GLY A 170 -2.72 -14.86 -4.86
N THR A 171 -2.89 -14.31 -6.07
CA THR A 171 -3.09 -12.88 -6.30
C THR A 171 -4.45 -12.62 -6.97
N SER A 172 -4.81 -11.34 -7.14
CA SER A 172 -6.01 -10.92 -7.88
C SER A 172 -6.02 -11.40 -9.34
N SER A 173 -4.84 -11.64 -9.93
CA SER A 173 -4.66 -12.24 -11.25
C SER A 173 -5.40 -13.57 -11.42
N GLU A 174 -5.30 -14.44 -10.42
CA GLU A 174 -6.01 -15.74 -10.44
C GLU A 174 -7.53 -15.54 -10.41
N ILE A 175 -8.01 -14.59 -9.62
CA ILE A 175 -9.44 -14.32 -9.47
C ILE A 175 -10.04 -13.72 -10.74
N ILE A 176 -9.40 -12.71 -11.33
CA ILE A 176 -9.92 -12.10 -12.57
C ILE A 176 -9.90 -13.09 -13.74
N LEU A 177 -8.91 -13.99 -13.79
CA LEU A 177 -8.86 -15.04 -14.80
C LEU A 177 -10.04 -16.00 -14.67
N GLN A 178 -10.42 -16.40 -13.44
CA GLN A 178 -11.57 -17.27 -13.21
C GLN A 178 -12.87 -16.64 -13.72
N TYR A 179 -13.11 -15.36 -13.47
CA TYR A 179 -14.30 -14.66 -13.95
C TYR A 179 -14.34 -14.59 -15.48
N VAL A 180 -13.24 -14.22 -16.14
CA VAL A 180 -13.16 -14.17 -17.61
C VAL A 180 -13.39 -15.56 -18.24
N LEU A 181 -12.84 -16.62 -17.63
CA LEU A 181 -13.09 -17.99 -18.11
C LEU A 181 -14.54 -18.41 -17.90
N GLN A 182 -15.13 -18.10 -16.73
CA GLN A 182 -16.53 -18.43 -16.43
C GLN A 182 -17.49 -17.77 -17.45
N ASP A 183 -17.30 -16.49 -17.77
CA ASP A 183 -18.09 -15.78 -18.78
C ASP A 183 -17.94 -16.41 -20.17
N ALA A 184 -16.76 -16.93 -20.47
CA ALA A 184 -16.51 -17.65 -21.72
C ALA A 184 -17.05 -19.10 -21.73
N GLY A 185 -17.59 -19.58 -20.60
CA GLY A 185 -18.01 -20.99 -20.44
C GLY A 185 -16.85 -21.95 -20.37
N LEU A 186 -15.69 -21.50 -19.95
CA LEU A 186 -14.45 -22.24 -19.77
C LEU A 186 -14.10 -22.39 -18.29
N THR A 187 -13.15 -23.28 -18.03
CA THR A 187 -12.50 -23.47 -16.72
C THR A 187 -10.98 -23.41 -16.89
N VAL A 188 -10.24 -23.40 -15.79
CA VAL A 188 -8.76 -23.45 -15.80
C VAL A 188 -8.23 -24.73 -16.46
N ASP A 189 -9.01 -25.82 -16.49
CA ASP A 189 -8.65 -27.07 -17.16
C ASP A 189 -8.70 -26.97 -18.70
N ASP A 190 -9.38 -25.96 -19.25
CA ASP A 190 -9.53 -25.73 -20.69
C ASP A 190 -8.38 -24.91 -21.26
N ILE A 191 -7.46 -24.38 -20.43
CA ILE A 191 -6.32 -23.57 -20.82
C ILE A 191 -5.01 -24.18 -20.31
N ASN A 192 -3.87 -23.65 -20.79
CA ASN A 192 -2.54 -24.01 -20.27
C ASN A 192 -2.02 -22.88 -19.39
N THR A 193 -2.18 -22.97 -18.08
CA THR A 193 -1.67 -21.95 -17.14
C THR A 193 -0.15 -22.07 -16.98
N VAL A 194 0.53 -20.93 -16.95
CA VAL A 194 1.96 -20.83 -16.65
C VAL A 194 2.14 -19.88 -15.47
N GLU A 195 2.64 -20.43 -14.37
CA GLU A 195 2.98 -19.66 -13.17
C GLU A 195 4.19 -18.77 -13.43
N MET A 196 4.05 -17.47 -13.24
CA MET A 196 5.13 -16.50 -13.34
C MET A 196 4.82 -15.19 -12.62
N ASP A 197 5.85 -14.44 -12.26
CA ASP A 197 5.66 -13.09 -11.75
C ASP A 197 5.15 -12.13 -12.84
N VAL A 198 4.58 -10.99 -12.41
CA VAL A 198 3.91 -10.05 -13.31
C VAL A 198 4.85 -9.46 -14.37
N SER A 199 6.09 -9.18 -14.00
CA SER A 199 7.11 -8.66 -14.94
C SER A 199 7.49 -9.71 -15.98
N GLY A 200 7.57 -10.98 -15.56
CA GLY A 200 7.77 -12.14 -16.44
C GLY A 200 6.60 -12.32 -17.40
N MET A 201 5.35 -12.22 -16.93
CA MET A 201 4.15 -12.27 -17.78
C MET A 201 4.15 -11.19 -18.85
N THR A 202 4.46 -9.96 -18.48
CA THR A 202 4.56 -8.82 -19.40
C THR A 202 5.57 -9.12 -20.53
N THR A 203 6.77 -9.56 -20.17
CA THR A 203 7.82 -9.92 -21.13
C THR A 203 7.43 -11.11 -22.01
N ALA A 204 6.81 -12.13 -21.43
CA ALA A 204 6.42 -13.35 -22.13
C ALA A 204 5.28 -13.07 -23.15
N LEU A 205 4.30 -12.23 -22.80
CA LEU A 205 3.21 -11.85 -23.68
C LEU A 205 3.72 -10.99 -24.86
N ILE A 206 4.56 -9.99 -24.61
CA ILE A 206 5.18 -9.15 -25.64
C ILE A 206 6.02 -10.00 -26.61
N SER A 207 6.76 -10.97 -26.10
CA SER A 207 7.61 -11.85 -26.93
C SER A 207 6.86 -13.00 -27.60
N GLY A 208 5.56 -13.17 -27.34
CA GLY A 208 4.73 -14.22 -27.91
C GLY A 208 4.99 -15.61 -27.32
N GLN A 209 5.57 -15.71 -26.12
CA GLN A 209 5.79 -16.98 -25.41
C GLN A 209 4.51 -17.47 -24.70
N ILE A 210 3.62 -16.56 -24.34
CA ILE A 210 2.27 -16.83 -23.86
C ILE A 210 1.27 -16.10 -24.74
N ASP A 211 0.02 -16.54 -24.72
CA ASP A 211 -1.06 -16.01 -25.57
C ASP A 211 -1.87 -14.92 -24.86
N ALA A 212 -1.99 -15.01 -23.54
CA ALA A 212 -2.67 -14.08 -22.67
C ALA A 212 -2.00 -14.02 -21.29
N ALA A 213 -2.31 -12.99 -20.53
CA ALA A 213 -1.83 -12.80 -19.16
C ALA A 213 -2.95 -12.22 -18.28
N ALA A 214 -3.12 -12.77 -17.10
CA ALA A 214 -3.94 -12.18 -16.06
C ALA A 214 -3.04 -11.31 -15.18
N THR A 215 -3.24 -10.00 -15.20
CA THR A 215 -2.28 -9.02 -14.69
C THR A 215 -2.96 -7.76 -14.16
N TRP A 216 -2.18 -6.81 -13.74
CA TRP A 216 -2.65 -5.50 -13.24
C TRP A 216 -1.70 -4.37 -13.62
N SER A 217 -2.16 -3.16 -13.42
CA SER A 217 -1.39 -1.94 -13.65
C SER A 217 -0.17 -1.84 -12.71
N PRO A 218 0.94 -1.24 -13.16
CA PRO A 218 1.14 -0.53 -14.43
C PRO A 218 1.57 -1.42 -15.61
N ASN A 219 1.58 -2.75 -15.46
CA ASN A 219 2.01 -3.66 -16.52
C ASN A 219 1.06 -3.62 -17.73
N THR A 220 -0.23 -3.37 -17.51
CA THR A 220 -1.24 -3.18 -18.54
C THR A 220 -0.92 -2.04 -19.48
N VAL A 221 -0.45 -0.90 -18.96
CA VAL A 221 0.00 0.25 -19.76
C VAL A 221 1.18 -0.14 -20.64
N THR A 222 2.16 -0.85 -20.08
CA THR A 222 3.30 -1.34 -20.86
C THR A 222 2.88 -2.32 -21.97
N LEU A 223 1.92 -3.22 -21.67
CA LEU A 223 1.39 -4.17 -22.65
C LEU A 223 0.64 -3.44 -23.76
N GLU A 224 -0.17 -2.44 -23.46
CA GLU A 224 -0.90 -1.64 -24.44
C GLU A 224 0.07 -0.91 -25.38
N GLU A 225 1.09 -0.26 -24.83
CA GLU A 225 2.12 0.43 -25.63
C GLU A 225 2.92 -0.51 -26.55
N GLN A 226 3.25 -1.71 -26.06
CA GLN A 226 4.11 -2.63 -26.80
C GLN A 226 3.36 -3.52 -27.81
N LEU A 227 2.12 -3.91 -27.52
CA LEU A 227 1.29 -4.72 -28.40
C LEU A 227 0.51 -3.87 -29.41
N GLY A 228 0.23 -2.58 -29.10
CA GLY A 228 -0.48 -1.67 -29.99
C GLY A 228 -1.82 -2.24 -30.46
N ASP A 229 -2.00 -2.43 -31.79
CA ASP A 229 -3.25 -2.95 -32.37
C ASP A 229 -3.55 -4.40 -31.96
N ASP A 230 -2.58 -5.15 -31.48
CA ASP A 230 -2.73 -6.52 -31.01
C ASP A 230 -3.11 -6.62 -29.51
N TYR A 231 -3.12 -5.50 -28.79
CA TYR A 231 -3.60 -5.44 -27.41
C TYR A 231 -5.11 -5.69 -27.34
N LEU A 232 -5.52 -6.62 -26.48
CA LEU A 232 -6.94 -6.93 -26.26
C LEU A 232 -7.19 -7.20 -24.78
N VAL A 233 -8.05 -6.40 -24.17
CA VAL A 233 -8.59 -6.69 -22.83
C VAL A 233 -9.79 -7.62 -23.00
N LEU A 234 -9.76 -8.78 -22.33
CA LEU A 234 -10.84 -9.77 -22.34
C LEU A 234 -11.83 -9.57 -21.20
N GLY A 235 -11.42 -8.92 -20.13
CA GLY A 235 -12.27 -8.53 -19.01
C GLY A 235 -11.43 -7.85 -17.94
N THR A 236 -12.07 -6.97 -17.17
CA THR A 236 -11.49 -6.20 -16.06
C THR A 236 -12.24 -6.50 -14.78
N ASN A 237 -11.64 -6.24 -13.63
CA ASN A 237 -12.33 -6.40 -12.36
C ASN A 237 -13.52 -5.45 -12.19
N THR A 238 -13.56 -4.33 -12.93
CA THR A 238 -14.72 -3.42 -12.96
C THR A 238 -15.92 -4.01 -13.67
N ASP A 239 -15.74 -4.93 -14.62
CA ASP A 239 -16.83 -5.64 -15.29
C ASP A 239 -17.60 -6.56 -14.32
N TYR A 240 -16.97 -6.97 -13.23
CA TYR A 240 -17.51 -7.88 -12.21
C TYR A 240 -17.78 -7.19 -10.87
N SER A 241 -17.81 -5.86 -10.82
CA SER A 241 -17.96 -5.08 -9.58
C SER A 241 -19.28 -5.30 -8.84
N ASP A 242 -20.33 -5.78 -9.54
CA ASP A 242 -21.60 -6.19 -8.91
C ASP A 242 -21.51 -7.56 -8.20
N GLU A 243 -20.49 -8.35 -8.49
CA GLU A 243 -20.30 -9.71 -7.98
C GLU A 243 -19.18 -9.81 -6.94
N VAL A 244 -18.12 -9.03 -7.12
CA VAL A 244 -16.92 -9.07 -6.28
C VAL A 244 -16.28 -7.71 -6.09
N ALA A 245 -15.85 -7.42 -4.86
CA ALA A 245 -14.96 -6.31 -4.55
C ALA A 245 -13.50 -6.79 -4.54
N PHE A 246 -12.57 -5.93 -4.95
CA PHE A 246 -11.13 -6.20 -4.95
C PHE A 246 -10.41 -5.30 -3.94
N PRO A 247 -10.59 -5.52 -2.62
CA PRO A 247 -9.94 -4.70 -1.61
C PRO A 247 -8.42 -4.88 -1.59
N GLY A 248 -7.72 -3.77 -1.41
CA GLY A 248 -6.33 -3.72 -0.94
C GLY A 248 -6.31 -3.40 0.54
N SER A 249 -5.36 -3.95 1.28
CA SER A 249 -5.36 -3.84 2.74
C SER A 249 -3.95 -3.88 3.33
N TYR A 250 -3.79 -3.27 4.50
CA TYR A 250 -2.60 -3.43 5.32
C TYR A 250 -2.80 -4.57 6.31
N VAL A 251 -1.80 -5.43 6.39
CA VAL A 251 -1.82 -6.65 7.19
C VAL A 251 -0.59 -6.80 8.06
N VAL A 252 -0.75 -7.56 9.14
CA VAL A 252 0.30 -7.92 10.10
C VAL A 252 0.20 -9.38 10.48
N LEU A 253 1.24 -9.93 11.10
CA LEU A 253 1.15 -11.24 11.75
C LEU A 253 0.28 -11.16 13.01
N PRO A 254 -0.42 -12.26 13.40
CA PRO A 254 -1.24 -12.28 14.60
C PRO A 254 -0.48 -11.87 15.87
N GLU A 255 0.75 -12.37 16.05
CA GLU A 255 1.59 -12.05 17.18
C GLU A 255 1.97 -10.56 17.22
N TYR A 256 2.28 -9.96 16.06
CA TYR A 256 2.58 -8.53 15.99
C TYR A 256 1.36 -7.68 16.39
N ALA A 257 0.16 -8.10 15.96
CA ALA A 257 -1.08 -7.41 16.31
C ALA A 257 -1.34 -7.40 17.82
N GLU A 258 -1.10 -8.54 18.49
CA GLU A 258 -1.29 -8.66 19.96
C GLU A 258 -0.30 -7.79 20.75
N GLU A 259 0.92 -7.63 20.26
CA GLU A 259 2.01 -6.91 20.96
C GLU A 259 2.03 -5.41 20.65
N ASN A 260 1.47 -4.97 19.51
CA ASN A 260 1.67 -3.62 18.97
C ASN A 260 0.36 -2.90 18.62
N HIS A 261 -0.75 -3.17 19.34
CA HIS A 261 -2.06 -2.58 19.05
C HIS A 261 -2.02 -1.04 18.91
N ASP A 262 -1.37 -0.33 19.83
CA ASP A 262 -1.23 1.13 19.78
C ASP A 262 -0.48 1.61 18.52
N VAL A 263 0.55 0.87 18.10
CA VAL A 263 1.29 1.19 16.86
C VAL A 263 0.38 1.05 15.63
N LEU A 264 -0.46 -0.01 15.59
CA LEU A 264 -1.38 -0.23 14.48
C LEU A 264 -2.46 0.85 14.40
N VAL A 265 -3.01 1.28 15.53
CA VAL A 265 -3.97 2.40 15.60
C VAL A 265 -3.35 3.69 15.06
N ARG A 266 -2.16 4.04 15.51
CA ARG A 266 -1.43 5.22 15.03
C ARG A 266 -1.07 5.14 13.55
N PHE A 267 -0.66 3.96 13.09
CA PHE A 267 -0.32 3.70 11.71
C PHE A 267 -1.57 3.84 10.81
N GLY A 268 -2.70 3.26 11.23
CA GLY A 268 -3.98 3.36 10.53
C GLY A 268 -4.46 4.81 10.40
N ALA A 269 -4.39 5.59 11.48
CA ALA A 269 -4.76 7.02 11.45
C ALA A 269 -3.88 7.85 10.49
N ALA A 270 -2.58 7.57 10.42
CA ALA A 270 -1.69 8.19 9.44
C ALA A 270 -2.03 7.78 7.99
N LEU A 271 -2.42 6.51 7.79
CA LEU A 271 -2.91 6.04 6.49
C LEU A 271 -4.21 6.74 6.09
N ASP A 272 -5.13 7.01 7.02
CA ASP A 272 -6.39 7.71 6.71
C ASP A 272 -6.14 9.13 6.20
N LYS A 273 -5.20 9.87 6.80
CA LYS A 273 -4.72 11.14 6.23
C LYS A 273 -4.11 10.94 4.84
N GLY A 274 -3.33 9.87 4.65
CA GLY A 274 -2.73 9.50 3.37
C GLY A 274 -3.77 9.20 2.29
N LYS A 275 -4.88 8.49 2.62
CA LYS A 275 -6.01 8.22 1.71
C LYS A 275 -6.65 9.50 1.22
N VAL A 276 -6.93 10.44 2.12
CA VAL A 276 -7.52 11.74 1.78
C VAL A 276 -6.58 12.51 0.84
N TYR A 277 -5.30 12.63 1.21
CA TYR A 277 -4.32 13.31 0.36
C TYR A 277 -4.21 12.66 -1.02
N ARG A 278 -4.11 11.33 -1.07
CA ARG A 278 -4.09 10.56 -2.33
C ARG A 278 -5.29 10.87 -3.21
N ALA A 279 -6.51 10.84 -2.65
CA ALA A 279 -7.73 11.05 -3.42
C ALA A 279 -7.79 12.46 -4.02
N GLU A 280 -7.30 13.47 -3.31
CA GLU A 280 -7.29 14.86 -3.77
C GLU A 280 -6.13 15.19 -4.73
N HIS A 281 -5.02 14.41 -4.69
CA HIS A 281 -3.76 14.74 -5.36
C HIS A 281 -3.16 13.56 -6.14
N ILE A 282 -3.97 12.65 -6.69
CA ILE A 282 -3.48 11.39 -7.28
C ILE A 282 -2.44 11.59 -8.38
N ASP A 283 -2.54 12.62 -9.20
CA ASP A 283 -1.55 12.92 -10.25
C ASP A 283 -0.20 13.34 -9.66
N ASP A 284 -0.19 14.08 -8.56
CA ASP A 284 1.04 14.48 -7.89
C ASP A 284 1.66 13.30 -7.12
N VAL A 285 0.82 12.43 -6.57
CA VAL A 285 1.25 11.15 -5.95
C VAL A 285 1.87 10.22 -7.01
N ALA A 286 1.28 10.12 -8.20
CA ALA A 286 1.86 9.34 -9.30
C ALA A 286 3.26 9.84 -9.70
N LYS A 287 3.47 11.17 -9.76
CA LYS A 287 4.79 11.76 -10.02
C LYS A 287 5.80 11.50 -8.89
N LEU A 288 5.35 11.62 -7.63
CA LEU A 288 6.17 11.29 -6.47
C LEU A 288 6.65 9.84 -6.56
N LEU A 289 5.74 8.91 -6.85
CA LEU A 289 6.01 7.48 -6.90
C LEU A 289 6.88 7.06 -8.08
N ALA A 290 6.88 7.79 -9.19
CA ALA A 290 7.68 7.45 -10.37
C ALA A 290 9.17 7.27 -10.02
N SER A 291 9.72 8.14 -9.17
CA SER A 291 11.11 8.05 -8.74
C SER A 291 11.34 6.94 -7.70
N GLU A 292 10.39 6.68 -6.84
CA GLU A 292 10.49 5.69 -5.75
C GLU A 292 10.36 4.25 -6.28
N LEU A 293 9.41 4.04 -7.22
CA LEU A 293 9.13 2.71 -7.78
C LEU A 293 10.03 2.33 -8.96
N GLY A 294 10.71 3.31 -9.55
CA GLY A 294 11.47 3.10 -10.79
C GLY A 294 10.57 2.84 -12.00
N VAL A 295 9.33 3.29 -11.97
CA VAL A 295 8.34 3.22 -13.07
C VAL A 295 8.32 4.57 -13.79
N PRO A 296 8.20 4.60 -15.14
CA PRO A 296 8.10 5.88 -15.86
C PRO A 296 6.90 6.71 -15.38
N GLU A 297 7.09 8.02 -15.24
CA GLU A 297 6.05 8.95 -14.76
C GLU A 297 4.79 8.88 -15.64
N ASP A 298 4.95 8.88 -16.96
CA ASP A 298 3.83 8.80 -17.89
C ASP A 298 3.01 7.51 -17.72
N THR A 299 3.66 6.40 -17.37
CA THR A 299 3.00 5.12 -17.10
C THR A 299 2.15 5.19 -15.83
N LEU A 300 2.67 5.77 -14.75
CA LEU A 300 1.90 5.93 -13.51
C LEU A 300 0.77 6.94 -13.66
N LEU A 301 0.97 8.02 -14.43
CA LEU A 301 -0.10 8.99 -14.73
C LEU A 301 -1.25 8.38 -15.52
N GLN A 302 -0.99 7.39 -16.38
CA GLN A 302 -2.03 6.63 -17.08
C GLN A 302 -2.77 5.66 -16.15
N SER A 303 -2.17 5.31 -15.02
CA SER A 303 -2.73 4.39 -14.03
C SER A 303 -3.57 5.07 -12.93
N THR A 304 -3.70 6.39 -12.94
CA THR A 304 -4.39 7.15 -11.87
C THR A 304 -5.88 6.85 -11.72
N GLY A 305 -6.52 6.28 -12.75
CA GLY A 305 -7.93 5.84 -12.72
C GLY A 305 -8.16 4.41 -12.21
N GLU A 306 -7.13 3.71 -11.72
CA GLU A 306 -7.18 2.28 -11.44
C GLU A 306 -7.42 1.93 -9.96
N GLY A 307 -8.01 2.85 -9.22
CA GLY A 307 -8.46 2.63 -7.85
C GLY A 307 -9.66 3.50 -7.52
N ASP A 308 -10.55 3.00 -6.68
CA ASP A 308 -11.63 3.79 -6.09
C ASP A 308 -11.08 4.60 -4.90
N TRP A 309 -10.36 5.68 -5.24
CA TRP A 309 -9.70 6.53 -4.24
C TRP A 309 -10.70 7.28 -3.35
N GLN A 310 -11.81 7.76 -3.94
CA GLN A 310 -12.83 8.46 -3.16
C GLN A 310 -13.65 7.50 -2.29
N GLY A 311 -13.98 6.30 -2.80
CA GLY A 311 -14.65 5.27 -2.01
C GLY A 311 -13.83 4.83 -0.82
N ALA A 312 -12.50 4.87 -0.92
CA ALA A 312 -11.60 4.62 0.22
C ALA A 312 -11.72 5.69 1.32
N VAL A 313 -11.88 6.96 0.93
CA VAL A 313 -12.12 8.07 1.87
C VAL A 313 -13.51 7.96 2.49
N ASP A 314 -14.52 7.63 1.69
CA ASP A 314 -15.91 7.48 2.16
C ASP A 314 -16.09 6.29 3.13
N ALA A 315 -15.16 5.34 3.09
CA ALA A 315 -15.14 4.19 4.01
C ALA A 315 -14.54 4.53 5.40
N ILE A 316 -13.83 5.65 5.56
CA ILE A 316 -13.30 6.09 6.86
C ILE A 316 -14.50 6.36 7.81
N GLY A 317 -14.46 5.77 9.00
CA GLY A 317 -15.57 5.84 9.96
C GLY A 317 -16.76 4.93 9.63
N ASN A 318 -16.63 4.03 8.66
CA ASN A 318 -17.69 3.11 8.23
C ASN A 318 -17.22 1.65 8.21
N THR A 319 -16.86 1.14 9.38
CA THR A 319 -16.35 -0.24 9.56
C THR A 319 -17.31 -1.30 9.01
N ASP A 320 -18.64 -1.09 9.10
CA ASP A 320 -19.64 -2.04 8.55
C ASP A 320 -19.50 -2.20 7.02
N THR A 321 -19.23 -1.12 6.29
CA THR A 321 -18.96 -1.18 4.85
C THR A 321 -17.72 -1.99 4.55
N ILE A 322 -16.63 -1.77 5.31
CA ILE A 322 -15.37 -2.48 5.17
C ILE A 322 -15.58 -3.98 5.44
N VAL A 323 -16.27 -4.34 6.51
CA VAL A 323 -16.63 -5.74 6.83
C VAL A 323 -17.40 -6.38 5.68
N GLY A 324 -18.38 -5.66 5.09
CA GLY A 324 -19.17 -6.13 3.96
C GLY A 324 -18.31 -6.50 2.73
N TYR A 325 -17.22 -5.78 2.46
CA TYR A 325 -16.29 -6.14 1.38
C TYR A 325 -15.62 -7.49 1.63
N TYR A 326 -15.20 -7.76 2.86
CA TYR A 326 -14.54 -9.03 3.21
C TYR A 326 -15.51 -10.20 3.31
N GLU A 327 -16.77 -9.97 3.73
CA GLU A 327 -17.82 -10.99 3.67
C GLU A 327 -18.12 -11.41 2.22
N ALA A 328 -18.25 -10.44 1.32
CA ALA A 328 -18.46 -10.73 -0.10
C ALA A 328 -17.26 -11.47 -0.71
N GLN A 329 -16.05 -11.09 -0.32
CA GLN A 329 -14.80 -11.70 -0.80
C GLN A 329 -14.67 -13.18 -0.44
N GLN A 330 -15.08 -13.60 0.76
CA GLN A 330 -15.00 -15.00 1.17
C GLN A 330 -15.77 -15.95 0.23
N LYS A 331 -16.92 -15.50 -0.30
CA LYS A 331 -17.70 -16.30 -1.26
C LYS A 331 -16.91 -16.58 -2.53
N VAL A 332 -16.20 -15.56 -3.03
CA VAL A 332 -15.35 -15.70 -4.22
C VAL A 332 -14.25 -16.71 -3.99
N PHE A 333 -13.59 -16.64 -2.84
CA PHE A 333 -12.52 -17.58 -2.48
C PHE A 333 -13.03 -19.00 -2.23
N LEU A 334 -14.23 -19.14 -1.68
CA LEU A 334 -14.85 -20.46 -1.48
C LEU A 334 -15.22 -21.08 -2.83
N ASP A 335 -15.86 -20.34 -3.71
CA ASP A 335 -16.26 -20.80 -5.04
C ASP A 335 -15.04 -21.11 -5.93
N GLY A 336 -13.96 -20.34 -5.79
CA GLY A 336 -12.67 -20.55 -6.45
C GLY A 336 -11.80 -21.63 -5.83
N GLY A 337 -12.17 -22.15 -4.65
CA GLY A 337 -11.40 -23.19 -3.95
C GLY A 337 -10.13 -22.70 -3.24
N GLN A 338 -9.94 -21.38 -3.08
CA GLN A 338 -8.81 -20.79 -2.35
C GLN A 338 -8.96 -20.96 -0.83
N ILE A 339 -10.20 -21.11 -0.33
CA ILE A 339 -10.50 -21.45 1.06
C ILE A 339 -11.43 -22.65 1.13
N GLU A 340 -11.40 -23.40 2.25
CA GLU A 340 -12.25 -24.59 2.45
C GLU A 340 -13.62 -24.24 3.06
N ALA A 341 -13.71 -23.13 3.80
CA ALA A 341 -14.93 -22.68 4.47
C ALA A 341 -14.84 -21.18 4.76
N GLU A 342 -16.01 -20.52 4.88
CA GLU A 342 -16.11 -19.17 5.42
C GLU A 342 -15.80 -19.17 6.93
N VAL A 343 -15.17 -18.09 7.41
CA VAL A 343 -14.92 -17.84 8.84
C VAL A 343 -15.51 -16.47 9.22
N PRO A 344 -15.80 -16.21 10.51
CA PRO A 344 -16.19 -14.88 10.94
C PRO A 344 -15.16 -13.83 10.52
N VAL A 345 -15.61 -12.69 9.99
CA VAL A 345 -14.68 -11.62 9.50
C VAL A 345 -13.81 -11.10 10.64
N GLU A 346 -14.35 -11.04 11.85
CA GLU A 346 -13.62 -10.65 13.07
C GLU A 346 -12.46 -11.60 13.43
N ASP A 347 -12.42 -12.80 12.87
CA ASP A 347 -11.31 -13.72 13.09
C ASP A 347 -10.05 -13.30 12.34
N TYR A 348 -10.14 -12.47 11.28
CA TYR A 348 -9.00 -12.04 10.48
C TYR A 348 -8.96 -10.53 10.17
N VAL A 349 -10.01 -9.77 10.49
CA VAL A 349 -10.06 -8.30 10.38
C VAL A 349 -10.13 -7.71 11.77
N LEU A 350 -9.18 -6.86 12.12
CA LEU A 350 -9.08 -6.16 13.40
C LEU A 350 -9.98 -4.91 13.36
N THR A 351 -11.28 -5.12 13.50
CA THR A 351 -12.29 -4.03 13.41
C THR A 351 -12.18 -3.01 14.54
N ASP A 352 -11.66 -3.42 15.69
CA ASP A 352 -11.32 -2.53 16.81
C ASP A 352 -10.19 -1.58 16.43
N VAL A 353 -9.09 -2.09 15.84
CA VAL A 353 -7.98 -1.26 15.35
C VAL A 353 -8.46 -0.28 14.28
N ILE A 354 -9.28 -0.72 13.31
CA ILE A 354 -9.85 0.14 12.28
C ILE A 354 -10.65 1.29 12.92
N THR A 355 -11.56 0.95 13.84
CA THR A 355 -12.41 1.94 14.51
C THR A 355 -11.60 2.94 15.34
N GLU A 356 -10.62 2.47 16.11
CA GLU A 356 -9.75 3.34 16.91
C GLU A 356 -8.85 4.21 16.04
N SER A 357 -8.40 3.71 14.86
CA SER A 357 -7.66 4.49 13.87
C SER A 357 -8.48 5.65 13.31
N ASP A 358 -9.74 5.38 12.92
CA ASP A 358 -10.68 6.39 12.43
C ASP A 358 -10.97 7.46 13.52
N GLU A 359 -11.12 7.03 14.79
CA GLU A 359 -11.29 7.94 15.93
C GLU A 359 -10.06 8.82 16.13
N LEU A 360 -8.86 8.25 16.12
CA LEU A 360 -7.60 9.01 16.24
C LEU A 360 -7.46 9.99 15.08
N TYR A 361 -7.64 9.52 13.83
CA TYR A 361 -7.62 10.36 12.62
C TYR A 361 -8.54 11.59 12.78
N SER A 362 -9.76 11.42 13.32
CA SER A 362 -10.71 12.52 13.52
C SER A 362 -10.22 13.61 14.45
N THR A 363 -9.20 13.34 15.27
CA THR A 363 -8.57 14.29 16.19
C THR A 363 -7.27 14.90 15.66
N MET A 364 -6.71 14.33 14.59
CA MET A 364 -5.49 14.84 13.95
C MET A 364 -5.83 16.06 13.09
N ALA A 365 -5.11 17.17 13.29
CA ALA A 365 -5.38 18.46 12.64
C ALA A 365 -5.04 18.46 11.14
#